data_99d75bf5303bf0f01e6cf76707cdc466
#
_entry.id   99d75bf5303bf0f01e6cf76707cdc466
#
_cell.length_a   1.000
_cell.length_b   1.000
_cell.length_c   1.000
_cell.angle_alpha   90.00
_cell.angle_beta   90.00
_cell.angle_gamma   90.00
#
_symmetry.space_group_name_H-M   'P 1'
#
loop_
_entity.id
_entity.type
_entity.pdbx_description
1 polymer ?
#
loop_
_entity_poly.entity_id
_entity_poly.type
_entity_poly.pdbx_seq_one_letter_code
_entity_poly.pdbx_strand_id
1 'polypeptide(L)'
;CPDYNFHAEWRMQRGVEECRWNDVLHEAATVKGPVTREMVMLRDIALINRGELCSKRYIYNNESVPPTVVSDSIHIRICDQAADLIYFNYGETVFAIRRAIERCMYYGYSYYTLRMLTECALVNGEWDNARRHLRLLSRSTFQKKWAEKMQRFVGNEKLIAESEPLSMPLRLYNEGSELLGTDDKYVELTIMKKWMYTITSDPVAQEVALGCAMTMRDQKCFWSQVQMYYNINPNRPFPTHAQEAMLFGV
;
A
#
# COMPACT_ATOMS: atom_id res chain seq x y z
N CYS A 1 16.27 -22.28 -11.12
CA CYS A 1 16.89 -20.94 -11.00
C CYS A 1 16.79 -20.50 -9.56
N PRO A 2 17.86 -20.03 -8.93
CA PRO A 2 17.73 -19.41 -7.63
C PRO A 2 16.90 -18.12 -7.82
N ASP A 3 15.80 -18.02 -7.13
CA ASP A 3 15.05 -16.77 -7.03
C ASP A 3 15.82 -15.82 -6.11
N TYR A 4 16.61 -14.94 -6.70
CA TYR A 4 17.47 -14.01 -5.96
C TYR A 4 16.67 -12.99 -5.13
N ASN A 5 15.40 -12.79 -5.44
CA ASN A 5 14.58 -11.78 -4.81
C ASN A 5 13.70 -12.33 -3.69
N PHE A 6 13.47 -13.63 -3.63
CA PHE A 6 12.59 -14.27 -2.68
C PHE A 6 12.83 -13.83 -1.22
N HIS A 7 14.08 -13.87 -0.77
CA HIS A 7 14.41 -13.45 0.60
C HIS A 7 14.26 -11.95 0.83
N ALA A 8 14.53 -11.15 -0.20
CA ALA A 8 14.37 -9.69 -0.12
C ALA A 8 12.88 -9.32 -0.03
N GLU A 9 12.03 -9.93 -0.85
CA GLU A 9 10.57 -9.76 -0.79
C GLU A 9 10.02 -10.09 0.60
N TRP A 10 10.38 -11.23 1.16
CA TRP A 10 9.96 -11.63 2.50
C TRP A 10 10.42 -10.66 3.59
N ARG A 11 11.67 -10.15 3.50
CA ARG A 11 12.15 -9.14 4.46
C ARG A 11 11.43 -7.81 4.30
N MET A 12 11.13 -7.39 3.06
CA MET A 12 10.36 -6.19 2.79
C MET A 12 8.91 -6.31 3.27
N GLN A 13 8.24 -7.43 2.97
CA GLN A 13 6.89 -7.70 3.45
C GLN A 13 6.84 -7.63 4.98
N ARG A 14 7.72 -8.34 5.66
CA ARG A 14 7.83 -8.30 7.12
C ARG A 14 8.15 -6.90 7.65
N GLY A 15 8.99 -6.16 6.94
CA GLY A 15 9.28 -4.76 7.26
C GLY A 15 8.02 -3.87 7.23
N VAL A 16 7.16 -4.05 6.24
CA VAL A 16 5.87 -3.35 6.14
C VAL A 16 4.93 -3.78 7.27
N GLU A 17 4.77 -5.08 7.55
CA GLU A 17 3.93 -5.60 8.64
C GLU A 17 4.36 -5.07 10.03
N GLU A 18 5.64 -4.83 10.21
CA GLU A 18 6.23 -4.35 11.47
C GLU A 18 6.49 -2.82 11.47
N CYS A 19 6.05 -2.09 10.43
CA CYS A 19 6.26 -0.65 10.23
C CYS A 19 7.75 -0.24 10.28
N ARG A 20 8.64 -1.12 9.83
CA ARG A 20 10.09 -0.88 9.78
C ARG A 20 10.50 -0.27 8.44
N TRP A 21 10.04 0.94 8.17
CA TRP A 21 10.17 1.61 6.87
C TRP A 21 11.60 1.74 6.38
N ASN A 22 12.54 2.02 7.28
CA ASN A 22 13.97 2.12 6.92
C ASN A 22 14.55 0.79 6.45
N ASP A 23 14.13 -0.32 7.05
CA ASP A 23 14.59 -1.65 6.67
C ASP A 23 14.06 -2.02 5.28
N VAL A 24 12.79 -1.69 5.00
CA VAL A 24 12.19 -1.87 3.67
C VAL A 24 12.96 -1.11 2.59
N LEU A 25 13.28 0.16 2.85
CA LEU A 25 14.03 1.00 1.91
C LEU A 25 15.48 0.54 1.76
N HIS A 26 16.12 0.06 2.81
CA HIS A 26 17.46 -0.52 2.75
C HIS A 26 17.49 -1.78 1.89
N GLU A 27 16.54 -2.70 2.08
CA GLU A 27 16.42 -3.89 1.24
C GLU A 27 16.19 -3.51 -0.23
N ALA A 28 15.28 -2.57 -0.50
CA ALA A 28 15.01 -2.08 -1.85
C ALA A 28 16.25 -1.46 -2.54
N ALA A 29 17.13 -0.82 -1.78
CA ALA A 29 18.37 -0.22 -2.28
C ALA A 29 19.49 -1.25 -2.54
N THR A 30 19.45 -2.39 -1.85
CA THR A 30 20.53 -3.41 -1.91
C THR A 30 20.25 -4.56 -2.87
N VAL A 31 19.03 -4.63 -3.41
CA VAL A 31 18.64 -5.67 -4.38
C VAL A 31 19.54 -5.66 -5.60
N LYS A 32 20.04 -6.84 -5.93
CA LYS A 32 20.87 -7.07 -7.12
C LYS A 32 20.06 -7.79 -8.18
N GLY A 33 19.86 -7.14 -9.32
CA GLY A 33 19.13 -7.70 -10.45
C GLY A 33 17.74 -7.08 -10.64
N PRO A 34 16.88 -7.71 -11.46
CA PRO A 34 15.54 -7.19 -11.72
C PRO A 34 14.68 -7.20 -10.45
N VAL A 35 14.03 -6.10 -10.17
CA VAL A 35 13.06 -5.98 -9.05
C VAL A 35 11.68 -6.45 -9.49
N THR A 36 11.00 -7.12 -8.59
CA THR A 36 9.60 -7.54 -8.83
C THR A 36 8.63 -6.39 -8.59
N ARG A 37 7.43 -6.50 -9.17
CA ARG A 37 6.37 -5.50 -8.94
C ARG A 37 5.95 -5.44 -7.47
N GLU A 38 5.98 -6.58 -6.78
CA GLU A 38 5.70 -6.65 -5.34
C GLU A 38 6.71 -5.83 -4.53
N MET A 39 8.01 -5.96 -4.82
CA MET A 39 9.05 -5.16 -4.17
C MET A 39 8.87 -3.66 -4.42
N VAL A 40 8.49 -3.28 -5.65
CA VAL A 40 8.19 -1.87 -5.98
C VAL A 40 7.03 -1.35 -5.12
N MET A 41 5.93 -2.12 -5.00
CA MET A 41 4.77 -1.71 -4.23
C MET A 41 5.05 -1.65 -2.72
N LEU A 42 5.78 -2.63 -2.17
CA LEU A 42 6.18 -2.64 -0.75
C LEU A 42 7.10 -1.46 -0.41
N ARG A 43 8.04 -1.13 -1.30
CA ARG A 43 8.89 0.06 -1.15
C ARG A 43 8.07 1.34 -1.20
N ASP A 44 7.13 1.44 -2.13
CA ASP A 44 6.28 2.63 -2.28
C ASP A 44 5.43 2.86 -1.02
N ILE A 45 4.94 1.80 -0.37
CA ILE A 45 4.28 1.89 0.94
C ILE A 45 5.21 2.53 1.98
N ALA A 46 6.48 2.12 2.03
CA ALA A 46 7.44 2.73 2.95
C ALA A 46 7.69 4.22 2.63
N LEU A 47 7.78 4.57 1.35
CA LEU A 47 7.93 5.97 0.91
C LEU A 47 6.69 6.82 1.22
N ILE A 48 5.48 6.27 1.08
CA ILE A 48 4.22 6.94 1.47
C ILE A 48 4.22 7.26 2.96
N ASN A 49 4.54 6.27 3.80
CA ASN A 49 4.58 6.46 5.24
C ASN A 49 5.65 7.48 5.69
N ARG A 50 6.67 7.72 4.87
CA ARG A 50 7.69 8.75 5.11
C ARG A 50 7.39 10.09 4.46
N GLY A 51 6.33 10.20 3.63
CA GLY A 51 6.04 11.40 2.84
C GLY A 51 7.11 11.71 1.79
N GLU A 52 7.71 10.68 1.20
CA GLU A 52 8.86 10.79 0.28
C GLU A 52 8.59 10.14 -1.09
N LEU A 53 7.34 9.75 -1.38
CA LEU A 53 7.01 8.98 -2.58
C LEU A 53 7.45 9.68 -3.87
N CYS A 54 6.96 10.90 -4.11
CA CYS A 54 7.24 11.64 -5.34
C CYS A 54 8.66 12.23 -5.40
N SER A 55 9.39 12.23 -4.27
CA SER A 55 10.76 12.74 -4.21
C SER A 55 11.82 11.67 -4.37
N LYS A 56 11.51 10.42 -4.00
CA LYS A 56 12.51 9.35 -3.91
C LYS A 56 12.18 8.10 -4.71
N ARG A 57 10.98 7.94 -5.24
CA ARG A 57 10.56 6.73 -5.95
C ARG A 57 11.53 6.33 -7.06
N TYR A 58 11.96 7.29 -7.87
CA TYR A 58 12.78 7.04 -9.06
C TYR A 58 14.29 6.99 -8.79
N ILE A 59 14.72 7.15 -7.53
CA ILE A 59 16.09 6.85 -7.10
C ILE A 59 16.33 5.34 -7.09
N TYR A 60 15.28 4.56 -6.86
CA TYR A 60 15.32 3.09 -6.84
C TYR A 60 15.05 2.51 -8.22
N ASN A 61 15.47 1.27 -8.43
CA ASN A 61 15.09 0.53 -9.61
C ASN A 61 13.58 0.24 -9.61
N ASN A 62 12.88 0.63 -10.67
CA ASN A 62 11.43 0.44 -10.82
C ASN A 62 11.07 -0.59 -11.89
N GLU A 63 12.06 -1.23 -12.52
CA GLU A 63 11.82 -2.00 -13.73
C GLU A 63 10.86 -1.25 -14.68
N SER A 64 11.35 -0.79 -15.79
CA SER A 64 10.74 0.24 -16.63
C SER A 64 9.43 -0.12 -17.33
N VAL A 65 8.82 -1.25 -17.02
CA VAL A 65 7.58 -1.67 -17.66
C VAL A 65 6.39 -1.01 -16.94
N PRO A 66 5.61 -0.16 -17.62
CA PRO A 66 4.41 0.41 -17.02
C PRO A 66 3.42 -0.69 -16.63
N PRO A 67 2.65 -0.51 -15.54
CA PRO A 67 1.62 -1.47 -15.12
C PRO A 67 0.54 -1.76 -16.18
N THR A 68 0.42 -0.86 -17.16
CA THR A 68 -0.50 -1.01 -18.30
C THR A 68 -0.04 -2.05 -19.33
N VAL A 69 1.24 -2.38 -19.37
CA VAL A 69 1.78 -3.37 -20.28
C VAL A 69 1.76 -4.73 -19.61
N VAL A 70 0.64 -5.42 -19.75
CA VAL A 70 0.49 -6.79 -19.25
C VAL A 70 0.92 -7.74 -20.36
N SER A 71 2.20 -7.93 -20.52
CA SER A 71 2.74 -8.90 -21.48
C SER A 71 3.07 -10.24 -20.84
N ASP A 72 3.02 -10.35 -19.50
CA ASP A 72 3.56 -11.49 -18.81
C ASP A 72 2.68 -11.92 -17.62
N SER A 73 2.25 -13.17 -17.64
CA SER A 73 1.50 -13.78 -16.54
C SER A 73 2.29 -13.91 -15.22
N ILE A 74 3.60 -13.73 -15.27
CA ILE A 74 4.46 -13.80 -14.09
C ILE A 74 4.24 -12.57 -13.20
N HIS A 75 4.05 -11.38 -13.77
CA HIS A 75 3.77 -10.16 -13.00
C HIS A 75 2.47 -10.27 -12.18
N ILE A 76 1.50 -11.03 -12.65
CA ILE A 76 0.23 -11.25 -11.95
C ILE A 76 0.43 -12.07 -10.66
N ARG A 77 1.33 -13.05 -10.69
CA ARG A 77 1.56 -13.95 -9.57
C ARG A 77 2.37 -13.33 -8.44
N ILE A 78 3.23 -12.41 -8.76
CA ILE A 78 4.20 -11.84 -7.81
C ILE A 78 3.52 -10.91 -6.82
N CYS A 79 2.54 -10.10 -7.25
CA CYS A 79 1.75 -9.27 -6.34
C CYS A 79 0.68 -10.05 -5.56
N ASP A 80 0.51 -11.33 -5.83
CA ASP A 80 -0.57 -12.13 -5.25
C ASP A 80 -0.27 -12.56 -3.80
N GLN A 81 1.00 -12.69 -3.43
CA GLN A 81 1.38 -13.12 -2.08
C GLN A 81 1.15 -12.03 -1.02
N ALA A 82 1.49 -10.78 -1.32
CA ALA A 82 1.31 -9.64 -0.44
C ALA A 82 0.12 -8.75 -0.85
N ALA A 83 -0.77 -9.23 -1.71
CA ALA A 83 -1.87 -8.44 -2.26
C ALA A 83 -2.76 -7.81 -1.18
N ASP A 84 -3.13 -8.56 -0.17
CA ASP A 84 -3.93 -8.09 0.96
C ASP A 84 -3.20 -6.97 1.75
N LEU A 85 -1.90 -7.14 2.01
CA LEU A 85 -1.07 -6.15 2.69
C LEU A 85 -0.93 -4.87 1.85
N ILE A 86 -0.70 -5.01 0.54
CA ILE A 86 -0.56 -3.88 -0.37
C ILE A 86 -1.88 -3.10 -0.45
N TYR A 87 -3.01 -3.77 -0.69
CA TYR A 87 -4.32 -3.13 -0.71
C TYR A 87 -4.62 -2.40 0.60
N PHE A 88 -4.39 -3.05 1.73
CA PHE A 88 -4.60 -2.46 3.05
C PHE A 88 -3.83 -1.15 3.23
N ASN A 89 -2.54 -1.14 2.90
CA ASN A 89 -1.68 0.03 3.07
C ASN A 89 -2.00 1.19 2.10
N TYR A 90 -2.72 0.92 1.01
CA TYR A 90 -3.28 1.95 0.13
C TYR A 90 -4.72 2.35 0.49
N GLY A 91 -5.25 1.91 1.64
CA GLY A 91 -6.59 2.23 2.10
C GLY A 91 -7.71 1.41 1.42
N GLU A 92 -7.35 0.37 0.66
CA GLU A 92 -8.29 -0.47 -0.09
C GLU A 92 -8.76 -1.66 0.74
N THR A 93 -9.43 -1.39 1.86
CA THR A 93 -9.82 -2.42 2.83
C THR A 93 -10.74 -3.49 2.25
N VAL A 94 -11.62 -3.13 1.31
CA VAL A 94 -12.54 -4.09 0.65
C VAL A 94 -11.77 -5.14 -0.14
N PHE A 95 -10.78 -4.71 -0.93
CA PHE A 95 -9.92 -5.63 -1.68
C PHE A 95 -9.00 -6.43 -0.76
N ALA A 96 -8.47 -5.80 0.30
CA ALA A 96 -7.67 -6.49 1.30
C ALA A 96 -8.46 -7.62 2.00
N ILE A 97 -9.69 -7.35 2.43
CA ILE A 97 -10.60 -8.34 3.02
C ILE A 97 -10.88 -9.47 2.03
N ARG A 98 -11.21 -9.13 0.77
CA ARG A 98 -11.47 -10.12 -0.27
C ARG A 98 -10.28 -11.07 -0.45
N ARG A 99 -9.06 -10.53 -0.60
CA ARG A 99 -7.84 -11.33 -0.74
C ARG A 99 -7.55 -12.19 0.48
N ALA A 100 -7.74 -11.65 1.69
CA ALA A 100 -7.59 -12.41 2.92
C ALA A 100 -8.60 -13.57 3.00
N ILE A 101 -9.86 -13.36 2.61
CA ILE A 101 -10.90 -14.40 2.57
C ILE A 101 -10.57 -15.46 1.51
N GLU A 102 -10.20 -15.06 0.29
CA GLU A 102 -9.76 -15.99 -0.76
C GLU A 102 -8.61 -16.88 -0.28
N ARG A 103 -7.62 -16.31 0.42
CA ARG A 103 -6.53 -17.06 1.05
C ARG A 103 -7.05 -18.04 2.11
N CYS A 104 -8.02 -17.65 2.93
CA CYS A 104 -8.67 -18.54 3.89
C CYS A 104 -9.37 -19.72 3.21
N MET A 105 -9.99 -19.50 2.06
CA MET A 105 -10.67 -20.57 1.32
C MET A 105 -9.69 -21.59 0.73
N TYR A 106 -8.52 -21.15 0.27
CA TYR A 106 -7.52 -22.04 -0.31
C TYR A 106 -6.64 -22.76 0.72
N TYR A 107 -6.25 -22.05 1.78
CA TYR A 107 -5.22 -22.54 2.72
C TYR A 107 -5.75 -22.68 4.16
N GLY A 108 -7.01 -22.39 4.40
CA GLY A 108 -7.58 -22.33 5.74
C GLY A 108 -7.22 -21.03 6.49
N TYR A 109 -7.79 -20.89 7.68
CA TYR A 109 -7.52 -19.74 8.55
C TYR A 109 -6.10 -19.79 9.11
N SER A 110 -5.34 -18.74 8.86
CA SER A 110 -4.02 -18.51 9.44
C SER A 110 -4.04 -17.31 10.39
N TYR A 111 -3.04 -17.21 11.26
CA TYR A 111 -2.90 -16.02 12.12
C TYR A 111 -2.66 -14.77 11.31
N TYR A 112 -1.95 -14.89 10.19
CA TYR A 112 -1.72 -13.79 9.25
C TYR A 112 -3.05 -13.23 8.71
N THR A 113 -3.91 -14.09 8.17
CA THR A 113 -5.20 -13.67 7.63
C THR A 113 -6.14 -13.10 8.69
N LEU A 114 -6.15 -13.68 9.90
CA LEU A 114 -6.93 -13.13 11.01
C LEU A 114 -6.43 -11.75 11.47
N ARG A 115 -5.11 -11.51 11.44
CA ARG A 115 -4.56 -10.18 11.70
C ARG A 115 -5.02 -9.17 10.65
N MET A 116 -4.86 -9.50 9.38
CA MET A 116 -5.28 -8.63 8.27
C MET A 116 -6.77 -8.29 8.36
N LEU A 117 -7.64 -9.29 8.59
CA LEU A 117 -9.08 -9.05 8.79
C LEU A 117 -9.37 -8.20 10.03
N THR A 118 -8.56 -8.31 11.09
CA THR A 118 -8.68 -7.45 12.28
C THR A 118 -8.32 -6.01 11.97
N GLU A 119 -7.21 -5.78 11.28
CA GLU A 119 -6.72 -4.45 10.90
C GLU A 119 -7.71 -3.76 9.96
N CYS A 120 -8.23 -4.47 8.96
CA CYS A 120 -9.30 -3.95 8.10
C CYS A 120 -10.56 -3.59 8.89
N ALA A 121 -11.00 -4.46 9.79
CA ALA A 121 -12.18 -4.20 10.63
C ALA A 121 -12.00 -2.98 11.55
N LEU A 122 -10.78 -2.75 12.05
CA LEU A 122 -10.46 -1.56 12.85
C LEU A 122 -10.50 -0.28 12.01
N VAL A 123 -9.95 -0.30 10.80
CA VAL A 123 -9.98 0.84 9.87
C VAL A 123 -11.41 1.16 9.42
N ASN A 124 -12.23 0.13 9.17
CA ASN A 124 -13.62 0.29 8.75
C ASN A 124 -14.58 0.67 9.89
N GLY A 125 -14.13 0.70 11.17
CA GLY A 125 -14.99 0.90 12.31
C GLY A 125 -15.90 -0.30 12.66
N GLU A 126 -15.59 -1.48 12.15
CA GLU A 126 -16.34 -2.72 12.37
C GLU A 126 -15.96 -3.38 13.71
N TRP A 127 -16.28 -2.71 14.81
CA TRP A 127 -15.79 -3.08 16.15
C TRP A 127 -16.14 -4.50 16.58
N ASP A 128 -17.32 -5.01 16.19
CA ASP A 128 -17.75 -6.35 16.57
C ASP A 128 -16.95 -7.43 15.82
N ASN A 129 -16.64 -7.20 14.54
CA ASN A 129 -15.79 -8.09 13.77
C ASN A 129 -14.37 -8.07 14.32
N ALA A 130 -13.81 -6.90 14.61
CA ALA A 130 -12.51 -6.76 15.24
C ALA A 130 -12.45 -7.53 16.58
N ARG A 131 -13.44 -7.37 17.47
CA ARG A 131 -13.50 -8.12 18.74
C ARG A 131 -13.54 -9.63 18.56
N ARG A 132 -14.29 -10.13 17.55
CA ARG A 132 -14.37 -11.57 17.26
C ARG A 132 -13.02 -12.11 16.84
N HIS A 133 -12.32 -11.45 15.90
CA HIS A 133 -11.01 -11.86 15.43
C HIS A 133 -9.96 -11.80 16.56
N LEU A 134 -9.95 -10.72 17.34
CA LEU A 134 -9.04 -10.56 18.49
C LEU A 134 -9.24 -11.64 19.54
N ARG A 135 -10.49 -12.04 19.81
CA ARG A 135 -10.80 -13.17 20.73
C ARG A 135 -10.21 -14.48 20.22
N LEU A 136 -10.23 -14.73 18.91
CA LEU A 136 -9.61 -15.94 18.34
C LEU A 136 -8.09 -15.88 18.45
N LEU A 137 -7.48 -14.74 18.11
CA LEU A 137 -6.04 -14.53 18.17
C LEU A 137 -5.50 -14.60 19.61
N SER A 138 -6.25 -14.09 20.60
CA SER A 138 -5.85 -14.10 22.01
C SER A 138 -5.76 -15.52 22.62
N ARG A 139 -6.39 -16.52 22.00
CA ARG A 139 -6.28 -17.92 22.41
C ARG A 139 -4.94 -18.56 22.04
N SER A 140 -4.20 -17.94 21.11
CA SER A 140 -2.87 -18.42 20.72
C SER A 140 -1.79 -17.75 21.56
N THR A 141 -0.91 -18.53 22.15
CA THR A 141 0.24 -18.04 22.93
C THR A 141 1.11 -17.06 22.13
N PHE A 142 1.31 -17.35 20.84
CA PHE A 142 2.15 -16.51 19.96
C PHE A 142 1.47 -15.22 19.51
N GLN A 143 0.13 -15.15 19.51
CA GLN A 143 -0.62 -13.99 19.03
C GLN A 143 -1.18 -13.14 20.16
N LYS A 144 -1.14 -13.62 21.39
CA LYS A 144 -1.75 -12.96 22.55
C LYS A 144 -1.27 -11.51 22.75
N LYS A 145 0.04 -11.29 22.72
CA LYS A 145 0.63 -9.94 22.87
C LYS A 145 0.18 -8.98 21.76
N TRP A 146 0.10 -9.49 20.53
CA TRP A 146 -0.38 -8.70 19.40
C TRP A 146 -1.87 -8.37 19.56
N ALA A 147 -2.70 -9.35 19.91
CA ALA A 147 -4.12 -9.15 20.15
C ALA A 147 -4.39 -8.15 21.29
N GLU A 148 -3.65 -8.22 22.38
CA GLU A 148 -3.73 -7.25 23.49
C GLU A 148 -3.35 -5.83 23.04
N LYS A 149 -2.31 -5.68 22.20
CA LYS A 149 -1.94 -4.39 21.59
C LYS A 149 -3.10 -3.85 20.75
N MET A 150 -3.67 -4.67 19.87
CA MET A 150 -4.73 -4.25 18.94
C MET A 150 -6.08 -4.02 19.64
N GLN A 151 -6.35 -4.67 20.77
CA GLN A 151 -7.57 -4.47 21.53
C GLN A 151 -7.77 -3.01 21.97
N ARG A 152 -6.70 -2.23 22.15
CA ARG A 152 -6.75 -0.81 22.57
C ARG A 152 -7.34 0.09 21.48
N PHE A 153 -7.33 -0.34 20.24
CA PHE A 153 -7.85 0.40 19.09
C PHE A 153 -9.38 0.25 18.95
N VAL A 154 -9.96 -0.80 19.53
CA VAL A 154 -11.38 -1.08 19.36
C VAL A 154 -12.24 0.02 19.99
N GLY A 155 -12.98 0.75 19.14
CA GLY A 155 -13.81 1.88 19.52
C GLY A 155 -13.04 3.16 19.84
N ASN A 156 -11.77 3.23 19.48
CA ASN A 156 -10.92 4.40 19.71
C ASN A 156 -10.36 4.96 18.39
N GLU A 157 -11.20 5.65 17.65
CA GLU A 157 -10.87 6.23 16.33
C GLU A 157 -9.68 7.18 16.40
N LYS A 158 -9.57 7.96 17.47
CA LYS A 158 -8.45 8.89 17.65
C LYS A 158 -7.12 8.15 17.75
N LEU A 159 -7.06 7.06 18.51
CA LEU A 159 -5.85 6.26 18.64
C LEU A 159 -5.48 5.59 17.31
N ILE A 160 -6.47 5.14 16.52
CA ILE A 160 -6.25 4.58 15.18
C ILE A 160 -5.63 5.64 14.27
N ALA A 161 -6.17 6.86 14.26
CA ALA A 161 -5.67 7.95 13.42
C ALA A 161 -4.25 8.41 13.77
N GLU A 162 -3.81 8.20 15.01
CA GLU A 162 -2.52 8.69 15.51
C GLU A 162 -1.42 7.61 15.60
N SER A 163 -1.76 6.32 15.42
CA SER A 163 -0.85 5.22 15.75
C SER A 163 -0.64 4.23 14.61
N GLU A 164 0.61 3.86 14.37
CA GLU A 164 0.93 2.73 13.49
C GLU A 164 0.45 1.38 14.08
N PRO A 165 0.06 0.45 13.22
CA PRO A 165 0.12 0.43 11.77
C PRO A 165 -1.13 0.99 11.06
N LEU A 166 -2.11 1.54 11.78
CA LEU A 166 -3.44 1.83 11.25
C LEU A 166 -3.62 3.25 10.71
N SER A 167 -2.79 4.21 11.16
CA SER A 167 -2.97 5.63 10.88
C SER A 167 -2.90 5.96 9.38
N MET A 168 -1.91 5.45 8.66
CA MET A 168 -1.77 5.72 7.23
C MET A 168 -2.85 4.99 6.40
N PRO A 169 -3.13 3.69 6.61
CA PRO A 169 -4.26 3.02 5.96
C PRO A 169 -5.60 3.72 6.19
N LEU A 170 -5.90 4.17 7.43
CA LEU A 170 -7.12 4.93 7.72
C LEU A 170 -7.16 6.26 6.98
N ARG A 171 -6.05 6.98 6.95
CA ARG A 171 -5.94 8.26 6.25
C ARG A 171 -6.24 8.10 4.76
N LEU A 172 -5.62 7.11 4.11
CA LEU A 172 -5.86 6.83 2.70
C LEU A 172 -7.26 6.26 2.44
N TYR A 173 -7.80 5.45 3.35
CA TYR A 173 -9.17 4.96 3.27
C TYR A 173 -10.20 6.09 3.24
N ASN A 174 -10.02 7.11 4.09
CA ASN A 174 -10.91 8.25 4.17
C ASN A 174 -10.86 9.17 2.93
N GLU A 175 -9.72 9.22 2.24
CA GLU A 175 -9.51 10.06 1.05
C GLU A 175 -9.74 9.30 -0.27
N GLY A 176 -9.70 7.97 -0.23
CA GLY A 176 -9.94 7.13 -1.38
C GLY A 176 -11.40 7.19 -1.83
N SER A 177 -11.65 7.42 -3.13
CA SER A 177 -12.99 7.27 -3.68
C SER A 177 -13.44 5.81 -3.61
N GLU A 178 -14.71 5.57 -3.25
CA GLU A 178 -15.31 4.23 -3.33
C GLU A 178 -15.45 3.81 -4.80
N LEU A 179 -14.40 3.28 -5.38
CA LEU A 179 -14.49 2.61 -6.67
C LEU A 179 -14.98 1.19 -6.43
N LEU A 180 -16.24 0.98 -6.67
CA LEU A 180 -16.83 -0.34 -6.86
C LEU A 180 -16.32 -0.89 -8.20
N GLY A 181 -15.16 -1.49 -8.19
CA GLY A 181 -14.55 -2.12 -9.35
C GLY A 181 -14.27 -3.59 -9.09
N THR A 182 -14.14 -4.36 -10.16
CA THR A 182 -13.54 -5.68 -10.08
C THR A 182 -12.03 -5.50 -9.96
N ASP A 183 -11.44 -6.17 -8.99
CA ASP A 183 -10.01 -6.41 -8.96
C ASP A 183 -9.66 -7.36 -10.13
N ASP A 184 -9.19 -6.81 -11.22
CA ASP A 184 -8.85 -7.54 -12.45
C ASP A 184 -7.57 -8.40 -12.31
N LYS A 185 -7.28 -8.93 -11.12
CA LYS A 185 -6.07 -9.69 -10.77
C LYS A 185 -4.76 -8.86 -10.77
N TYR A 186 -4.84 -7.59 -11.07
CA TYR A 186 -3.69 -6.70 -11.20
C TYR A 186 -3.67 -5.70 -10.04
N VAL A 187 -3.17 -6.10 -8.88
CA VAL A 187 -3.14 -5.29 -7.65
C VAL A 187 -2.59 -3.90 -7.91
N GLU A 188 -1.40 -3.82 -8.51
CA GLU A 188 -0.76 -2.54 -8.82
C GLU A 188 -1.61 -1.68 -9.75
N LEU A 189 -2.09 -2.25 -10.85
CA LEU A 189 -2.88 -1.53 -11.84
C LEU A 189 -4.19 -1.00 -11.25
N THR A 190 -4.86 -1.80 -10.43
CA THR A 190 -6.10 -1.41 -9.74
C THR A 190 -5.86 -0.21 -8.84
N ILE A 191 -4.82 -0.26 -8.00
CA ILE A 191 -4.42 0.83 -7.11
C ILE A 191 -4.05 2.08 -7.90
N MET A 192 -3.17 1.95 -8.90
CA MET A 192 -2.68 3.08 -9.67
C MET A 192 -3.81 3.79 -10.43
N LYS A 193 -4.70 3.03 -11.09
CA LYS A 193 -5.86 3.59 -11.79
C LYS A 193 -6.81 4.32 -10.84
N LYS A 194 -7.06 3.78 -9.66
CA LYS A 194 -7.91 4.44 -8.68
C LYS A 194 -7.30 5.76 -8.23
N TRP A 195 -6.07 5.71 -7.74
CA TRP A 195 -5.43 6.87 -7.14
C TRP A 195 -5.15 7.99 -8.13
N MET A 196 -4.76 7.71 -9.38
CA MET A 196 -4.46 8.76 -10.36
C MET A 196 -5.66 9.66 -10.69
N TYR A 197 -6.90 9.17 -10.48
CA TYR A 197 -8.14 9.94 -10.66
C TYR A 197 -8.69 10.51 -9.34
N THR A 198 -8.10 10.18 -8.20
CA THR A 198 -8.59 10.63 -6.90
C THR A 198 -8.39 12.13 -6.73
N ILE A 199 -9.47 12.81 -6.32
CA ILE A 199 -9.48 14.23 -5.97
C ILE A 199 -9.51 14.29 -4.44
N THR A 200 -8.49 14.89 -3.86
CA THR A 200 -8.34 14.95 -2.39
C THR A 200 -7.79 16.30 -1.97
N SER A 201 -8.09 16.73 -0.75
CA SER A 201 -7.47 17.88 -0.10
C SER A 201 -6.34 17.48 0.88
N ASP A 202 -6.16 16.20 1.11
CA ASP A 202 -5.12 15.68 1.98
C ASP A 202 -3.76 15.68 1.28
N PRO A 203 -2.71 16.30 1.87
CA PRO A 203 -1.41 16.42 1.21
C PRO A 203 -0.70 15.09 0.92
N VAL A 204 -0.92 14.06 1.76
CA VAL A 204 -0.29 12.74 1.56
C VAL A 204 -1.03 11.96 0.49
N ALA A 205 -2.36 11.94 0.54
CA ALA A 205 -3.17 11.32 -0.49
C ALA A 205 -2.96 11.97 -1.86
N GLN A 206 -2.78 13.29 -1.90
CA GLN A 206 -2.43 14.02 -3.11
C GLN A 206 -1.06 13.60 -3.68
N GLU A 207 -0.07 13.38 -2.82
CA GLU A 207 1.25 12.88 -3.25
C GLU A 207 1.15 11.45 -3.81
N VAL A 208 0.29 10.60 -3.22
CA VAL A 208 0.00 9.27 -3.76
C VAL A 208 -0.66 9.37 -5.14
N ALA A 209 -1.66 10.23 -5.30
CA ALA A 209 -2.35 10.43 -6.58
C ALA A 209 -1.40 10.92 -7.68
N LEU A 210 -0.54 11.89 -7.37
CA LEU A 210 0.49 12.39 -8.28
C LEU A 210 1.49 11.29 -8.65
N GLY A 211 1.99 10.52 -7.67
CA GLY A 211 2.90 9.40 -7.90
C GLY A 211 2.30 8.31 -8.76
N CYS A 212 1.01 8.02 -8.60
CA CYS A 212 0.28 7.07 -9.44
C CYS A 212 0.14 7.57 -10.88
N ALA A 213 -0.22 8.84 -11.08
CA ALA A 213 -0.31 9.44 -12.42
C ALA A 213 1.03 9.41 -13.17
N MET A 214 2.14 9.70 -12.47
CA MET A 214 3.50 9.57 -13.01
C MET A 214 3.83 8.13 -13.42
N THR A 215 3.47 7.16 -12.59
CA THR A 215 3.72 5.73 -12.86
C THR A 215 2.95 5.24 -14.07
N MET A 216 1.71 5.64 -14.17
CA MET A 216 0.83 5.27 -15.28
C MET A 216 1.20 5.97 -16.59
N ARG A 217 2.05 6.99 -16.52
CA ARG A 217 2.45 7.85 -17.66
C ARG A 217 1.22 8.45 -18.37
N ASP A 218 0.18 8.74 -17.60
CA ASP A 218 -1.00 9.42 -18.12
C ASP A 218 -0.80 10.92 -18.04
N GLN A 219 -0.48 11.54 -19.17
CA GLN A 219 -0.17 12.96 -19.28
C GLN A 219 -1.33 13.85 -18.78
N LYS A 220 -2.56 13.48 -19.13
CA LYS A 220 -3.74 14.28 -18.75
C LYS A 220 -3.97 14.24 -17.23
N CYS A 221 -3.92 13.06 -16.65
CA CYS A 221 -4.04 12.91 -15.20
C CYS A 221 -2.87 13.58 -14.47
N PHE A 222 -1.65 13.43 -14.99
CA PHE A 222 -0.47 14.06 -14.40
C PHE A 222 -0.63 15.59 -14.27
N TRP A 223 -0.99 16.28 -15.32
CA TRP A 223 -1.17 17.73 -15.27
C TRP A 223 -2.33 18.16 -14.37
N SER A 224 -3.40 17.37 -14.31
CA SER A 224 -4.48 17.61 -13.36
C SER A 224 -3.99 17.49 -11.91
N GLN A 225 -3.22 16.43 -11.60
CA GLN A 225 -2.66 16.22 -10.27
C GLN A 225 -1.60 17.26 -9.89
N VAL A 226 -0.80 17.74 -10.85
CA VAL A 226 0.15 18.84 -10.64
C VAL A 226 -0.59 20.12 -10.23
N GLN A 227 -1.64 20.47 -10.94
CA GLN A 227 -2.45 21.66 -10.61
C GLN A 227 -3.07 21.55 -9.20
N MET A 228 -3.58 20.38 -8.85
CA MET A 228 -4.11 20.12 -7.51
C MET A 228 -3.03 20.22 -6.44
N TYR A 229 -1.85 19.66 -6.69
CA TYR A 229 -0.73 19.72 -5.75
C TYR A 229 -0.37 21.18 -5.38
N TYR A 230 -0.26 22.06 -6.37
CA TYR A 230 0.02 23.48 -6.12
C TYR A 230 -1.07 24.15 -5.28
N ASN A 231 -2.33 23.81 -5.51
CA ASN A 231 -3.45 24.38 -4.76
C ASN A 231 -3.46 23.92 -3.30
N ILE A 232 -3.11 22.66 -3.04
CA ILE A 232 -3.15 22.07 -1.70
C ILE A 232 -1.87 22.37 -0.91
N ASN A 233 -0.72 22.47 -1.58
CA ASN A 233 0.58 22.63 -0.97
C ASN A 233 1.29 23.94 -1.39
N PRO A 234 0.68 25.12 -1.20
CA PRO A 234 1.23 26.38 -1.73
C PRO A 234 2.62 26.73 -1.17
N ASN A 235 2.94 26.22 0.02
CA ASN A 235 4.21 26.50 0.71
C ASN A 235 5.20 25.32 0.69
N ARG A 236 4.86 24.20 0.04
CA ARG A 236 5.76 23.06 -0.09
C ARG A 236 6.51 23.10 -1.42
N PRO A 237 7.80 22.77 -1.43
CA PRO A 237 8.51 22.61 -2.69
C PRO A 237 7.87 21.48 -3.51
N PHE A 238 7.77 21.69 -4.80
CA PHE A 238 7.25 20.66 -5.70
C PHE A 238 8.24 19.48 -5.75
N PRO A 239 7.76 18.22 -5.72
CA PRO A 239 8.62 17.05 -5.67
C PRO A 239 9.58 16.96 -6.86
N THR A 240 10.85 16.63 -6.62
CA THR A 240 11.93 16.65 -7.62
C THR A 240 11.59 15.85 -8.86
N HIS A 241 11.15 14.62 -8.69
CA HIS A 241 10.84 13.76 -9.85
C HIS A 241 9.60 14.23 -10.62
N ALA A 242 8.67 14.91 -9.97
CA ALA A 242 7.55 15.51 -10.67
C ALA A 242 8.00 16.74 -11.48
N GLN A 243 9.00 17.51 -10.99
CA GLN A 243 9.63 18.58 -11.78
C GLN A 243 10.33 18.02 -13.02
N GLU A 244 11.06 16.93 -12.85
CA GLU A 244 11.72 16.23 -13.97
C GLU A 244 10.69 15.73 -14.99
N ALA A 245 9.59 15.12 -14.53
CA ALA A 245 8.50 14.67 -15.40
C ALA A 245 7.89 15.83 -16.21
N MET A 246 7.70 17.00 -15.59
CA MET A 246 7.22 18.21 -16.31
C MET A 246 8.18 18.65 -17.42
N LEU A 247 9.50 18.53 -17.20
CA LEU A 247 10.50 18.93 -18.20
C LEU A 247 10.56 17.96 -19.39
N PHE A 248 10.27 16.70 -19.17
CA PHE A 248 10.29 15.67 -20.21
C PHE A 248 8.96 15.50 -20.94
N GLY A 249 7.93 16.24 -20.56
CA GLY A 249 6.64 16.27 -21.27
C GLY A 249 5.82 15.00 -21.11
N VAL A 250 5.89 14.41 -19.93
CA VAL A 250 5.05 13.24 -19.56
C VAL A 250 3.58 13.61 -19.57
#